data_160364304951e955353288df4ee864be
#
_entry.id   160364304951e955353288df4ee864be
#
_cell.length_a   1.000
_cell.length_b   1.000
_cell.length_c   1.000
_cell.angle_alpha   90.00
_cell.angle_beta   90.00
_cell.angle_gamma   90.00
#
_symmetry.space_group_name_H-M   'P 1'
#
loop_
_entity.id
_entity.type
_entity.pdbx_description
1 polymer ?
#
loop_
_entity_poly.entity_id
_entity_poly.type
_entity_poly.pdbx_seq_one_letter_code
_entity_poly.pdbx_strand_id
1 'polypeptide(L)'
;MIFKHLTLFSLVSVMLLGCTCNTNLSEITVACDEAGSQIDLMVDGNLFTSFRYTTDYEKPFLYPIYSPDGQMITRGFPIDPRPGERTDHPHHIGMWFNHGNVNGLDFWNNSSAIQDKTNYGHIVVTKILEAKGGKRAHLKVLSEWRDQAEVVLLEETTDYYITATLDSRTIDRVSTLKAIQDVIITDNKEGLIAVRVDKAFEKPSNETQVFTDEHGNTTVVEVQDSSGANGMYYGSSGKTGDDIWGTRNDWVMLSAEKDGNVISFGFFDHPSNVGYPFHSHARGYGLFACNNLGAKVFNPVEEEILVTLAKGESLTLKHRFYLETGSKVPAERADSIFTAFSGKY
;
A
#
# COMPACT_ATOMS: atom_id res chain seq x y z
N MET A 1 -29.97 17.33 74.25
CA MET A 1 -30.17 17.97 72.96
C MET A 1 -29.09 17.46 72.04
N ILE A 2 -29.41 16.44 71.22
CA ILE A 2 -28.44 15.71 70.35
C ILE A 2 -28.72 16.12 68.91
N PHE A 3 -27.83 16.87 68.30
CA PHE A 3 -27.91 17.20 66.87
C PHE A 3 -27.36 16.05 66.04
N LYS A 4 -28.21 15.44 65.17
CA LYS A 4 -27.81 14.51 64.16
C LYS A 4 -27.44 15.27 62.88
N HIS A 5 -26.18 15.19 62.47
CA HIS A 5 -25.76 15.66 61.16
C HIS A 5 -26.12 14.59 60.10
N LEU A 6 -26.93 15.00 59.14
CA LEU A 6 -27.30 14.22 57.97
C LEU A 6 -26.32 14.59 56.83
N THR A 7 -25.41 13.68 56.47
CA THR A 7 -24.48 13.86 55.35
C THR A 7 -25.15 13.37 54.09
N LEU A 8 -25.40 14.30 53.15
CA LEU A 8 -25.98 14.01 51.86
C LEU A 8 -24.83 13.60 50.89
N PHE A 9 -24.79 12.31 50.51
CA PHE A 9 -23.91 11.83 49.46
C PHE A 9 -24.56 12.12 48.10
N SER A 10 -23.97 13.07 47.34
CA SER A 10 -24.34 13.33 45.95
C SER A 10 -23.62 12.31 45.05
N LEU A 11 -24.40 11.42 44.44
CA LEU A 11 -23.91 10.46 43.43
C LEU A 11 -23.80 11.19 42.10
N VAL A 12 -22.55 11.56 41.68
CA VAL A 12 -22.29 12.07 40.34
C VAL A 12 -22.23 10.88 39.39
N SER A 13 -23.26 10.70 38.60
CA SER A 13 -23.35 9.70 37.54
C SER A 13 -22.56 10.26 36.33
N VAL A 14 -21.36 9.74 36.11
CA VAL A 14 -20.58 10.03 34.86
C VAL A 14 -21.22 9.20 33.75
N MET A 15 -21.98 9.86 32.88
CA MET A 15 -22.39 9.27 31.60
C MET A 15 -21.18 9.19 30.70
N LEU A 16 -20.59 8.01 30.56
CA LEU A 16 -19.67 7.70 29.46
C LEU A 16 -20.51 7.68 28.17
N LEU A 17 -20.43 8.76 27.40
CA LEU A 17 -20.85 8.76 26.01
C LEU A 17 -19.91 7.81 25.25
N GLY A 18 -20.31 6.55 25.16
CA GLY A 18 -19.71 5.61 24.26
C GLY A 18 -19.98 6.08 22.82
N CYS A 19 -18.96 6.59 22.14
CA CYS A 19 -18.99 6.74 20.70
C CYS A 19 -19.17 5.35 20.09
N THR A 20 -20.40 4.94 19.80
CA THR A 20 -20.65 3.77 18.97
C THR A 20 -20.21 4.14 17.56
N CYS A 21 -19.05 3.68 17.14
CA CYS A 21 -18.68 3.63 15.73
C CYS A 21 -19.78 2.86 14.99
N ASN A 22 -20.60 3.59 14.26
CA ASN A 22 -21.67 3.01 13.46
C ASN A 22 -21.01 2.36 12.24
N THR A 23 -20.64 1.08 12.34
CA THR A 23 -19.96 0.30 11.30
C THR A 23 -20.96 -0.20 10.25
N ASN A 24 -21.83 0.67 9.74
CA ASN A 24 -22.61 0.34 8.56
C ASN A 24 -21.67 0.28 7.36
N LEU A 25 -21.38 -0.94 6.92
CA LEU A 25 -20.62 -1.15 5.69
C LEU A 25 -21.45 -0.72 4.49
N SER A 26 -20.83 0.07 3.61
CA SER A 26 -21.35 0.42 2.29
C SER A 26 -21.39 -0.77 1.36
N GLU A 27 -22.24 -0.71 0.35
CA GLU A 27 -22.32 -1.73 -0.70
C GLU A 27 -21.23 -1.47 -1.74
N ILE A 28 -20.52 -2.53 -2.13
CA ILE A 28 -19.49 -2.49 -3.15
C ILE A 28 -19.98 -3.27 -4.36
N THR A 29 -20.03 -2.64 -5.52
CA THR A 29 -20.30 -3.29 -6.79
C THR A 29 -19.01 -3.49 -7.57
N VAL A 30 -18.94 -4.57 -8.33
CA VAL A 30 -17.79 -4.95 -9.15
C VAL A 30 -18.24 -4.97 -10.60
N ALA A 31 -17.53 -4.25 -11.46
CA ALA A 31 -17.75 -4.24 -12.92
C ALA A 31 -16.48 -4.73 -13.62
N CYS A 32 -16.62 -5.78 -14.44
CA CYS A 32 -15.51 -6.35 -15.20
C CYS A 32 -15.54 -5.83 -16.63
N ASP A 33 -14.44 -5.23 -17.07
CA ASP A 33 -14.15 -4.91 -18.46
C ASP A 33 -13.01 -5.81 -18.96
N GLU A 34 -13.36 -6.96 -19.54
CA GLU A 34 -12.39 -7.91 -20.05
C GLU A 34 -11.58 -7.32 -21.22
N ALA A 35 -12.21 -6.52 -22.08
CA ALA A 35 -11.54 -5.91 -23.23
C ALA A 35 -10.50 -4.87 -22.78
N GLY A 36 -10.79 -4.10 -21.73
CA GLY A 36 -9.87 -3.14 -21.12
C GLY A 36 -8.94 -3.76 -20.10
N SER A 37 -9.02 -5.06 -19.83
CA SER A 37 -8.24 -5.75 -18.77
C SER A 37 -8.31 -5.00 -17.44
N GLN A 38 -9.55 -4.70 -17.02
CA GLN A 38 -9.85 -3.87 -15.86
C GLN A 38 -11.03 -4.41 -15.07
N ILE A 39 -10.96 -4.29 -13.74
CA ILE A 39 -12.08 -4.57 -12.83
C ILE A 39 -12.29 -3.36 -11.95
N ASP A 40 -13.44 -2.71 -12.08
CA ASP A 40 -13.83 -1.55 -11.29
C ASP A 40 -14.50 -1.97 -9.99
N LEU A 41 -14.08 -1.34 -8.90
CA LEU A 41 -14.63 -1.47 -7.56
C LEU A 41 -15.33 -0.16 -7.20
N MET A 42 -16.67 -0.18 -7.19
CA MET A 42 -17.50 0.99 -6.93
C MET A 42 -18.07 0.91 -5.52
N VAL A 43 -18.04 2.00 -4.77
CA VAL A 43 -18.66 2.11 -3.44
C VAL A 43 -19.84 3.08 -3.56
N ASP A 44 -21.04 2.59 -3.25
CA ASP A 44 -22.29 3.37 -3.36
C ASP A 44 -22.43 4.10 -4.73
N GLY A 45 -22.00 3.42 -5.81
CA GLY A 45 -22.06 3.91 -7.19
C GLY A 45 -20.89 4.82 -7.61
N ASN A 46 -19.96 5.14 -6.74
CA ASN A 46 -18.77 5.94 -7.07
C ASN A 46 -17.53 5.06 -7.17
N LEU A 47 -16.67 5.32 -8.15
CA LEU A 47 -15.43 4.57 -8.32
C LEU A 47 -14.53 4.75 -7.08
N PHE A 48 -14.15 3.64 -6.46
CA PHE A 48 -13.12 3.61 -5.44
C PHE A 48 -11.76 3.33 -6.07
N THR A 49 -11.66 2.25 -6.85
CA THR A 49 -10.42 1.90 -7.55
C THR A 49 -10.71 0.90 -8.66
N SER A 50 -9.78 0.79 -9.60
CA SER A 50 -9.80 -0.23 -10.64
C SER A 50 -8.57 -1.13 -10.50
N PHE A 51 -8.77 -2.45 -10.49
CA PHE A 51 -7.69 -3.40 -10.66
C PHE A 51 -7.36 -3.51 -12.15
N ARG A 52 -6.16 -3.07 -12.52
CA ARG A 52 -5.69 -3.08 -13.91
C ARG A 52 -4.65 -4.17 -14.11
N TYR A 53 -4.85 -4.96 -15.16
CA TYR A 53 -3.99 -6.10 -15.51
C TYR A 53 -3.67 -6.16 -17.01
N THR A 54 -3.66 -5.00 -17.65
CA THR A 54 -3.21 -4.85 -19.04
C THR A 54 -1.73 -5.20 -19.17
N THR A 55 -1.36 -5.76 -20.32
CA THR A 55 0.03 -6.08 -20.67
C THR A 55 0.86 -4.86 -21.10
N ASP A 56 0.29 -3.67 -21.12
CA ASP A 56 1.01 -2.42 -21.39
C ASP A 56 1.98 -2.05 -20.26
N TYR A 57 1.79 -2.67 -19.08
CA TYR A 57 2.62 -2.49 -17.90
C TYR A 57 3.16 -3.82 -17.39
N GLU A 58 4.30 -3.81 -16.75
CA GLU A 58 5.06 -4.99 -16.35
C GLU A 58 4.50 -5.71 -15.11
N LYS A 59 3.39 -5.23 -14.57
CA LYS A 59 2.75 -5.74 -13.35
C LYS A 59 1.30 -5.29 -13.25
N PRO A 60 0.42 -6.04 -12.56
CA PRO A 60 -0.91 -5.56 -12.20
C PRO A 60 -0.83 -4.52 -11.06
N PHE A 61 -1.83 -3.62 -11.01
CA PHE A 61 -1.90 -2.56 -10.01
C PHE A 61 -3.32 -2.07 -9.80
N LEU A 62 -3.56 -1.35 -8.70
CA LEU A 62 -4.80 -0.62 -8.43
C LEU A 62 -4.63 0.85 -8.80
N TYR A 63 -5.43 1.35 -9.74
CA TYR A 63 -5.41 2.75 -10.19
C TYR A 63 -6.69 3.10 -10.97
N PRO A 64 -7.26 4.29 -10.77
CA PRO A 64 -6.93 5.25 -9.70
C PRO A 64 -7.37 4.73 -8.32
N ILE A 65 -6.95 5.39 -7.24
CA ILE A 65 -7.53 5.17 -5.89
C ILE A 65 -8.15 6.50 -5.45
N TYR A 66 -9.42 6.46 -5.10
CA TYR A 66 -10.18 7.61 -4.60
C TYR A 66 -10.49 7.48 -3.11
N SER A 67 -10.37 8.58 -2.40
CA SER A 67 -10.84 8.71 -1.03
C SER A 67 -12.36 8.70 -0.95
N PRO A 68 -12.95 8.51 0.24
CA PRO A 68 -14.40 8.55 0.43
C PRO A 68 -15.08 9.82 -0.07
N ASP A 69 -14.39 10.97 -0.01
CA ASP A 69 -14.86 12.27 -0.50
C ASP A 69 -14.55 12.52 -1.99
N GLY A 70 -14.06 11.49 -2.71
CA GLY A 70 -13.84 11.54 -4.16
C GLY A 70 -12.51 12.14 -4.60
N GLN A 71 -11.59 12.40 -3.67
CA GLN A 71 -10.25 12.91 -4.01
C GLN A 71 -9.34 11.77 -4.44
N MET A 72 -8.66 11.92 -5.59
CA MET A 72 -7.67 10.95 -6.04
C MET A 72 -6.41 11.03 -5.18
N ILE A 73 -5.95 9.91 -4.63
CA ILE A 73 -4.74 9.83 -3.82
C ILE A 73 -3.51 9.36 -4.59
N THR A 74 -3.71 8.74 -5.76
CA THR A 74 -2.62 8.22 -6.60
C THR A 74 -2.13 9.25 -7.60
N ARG A 75 -0.80 9.21 -7.89
CA ARG A 75 -0.21 9.99 -8.99
C ARG A 75 -0.74 9.50 -10.34
N GLY A 76 -0.98 10.43 -11.28
CA GLY A 76 -1.45 10.10 -12.62
C GLY A 76 -0.36 9.54 -13.53
N PHE A 77 0.85 10.10 -13.50
CA PHE A 77 1.95 9.62 -14.35
C PHE A 77 2.37 8.18 -13.99
N PRO A 78 2.63 7.31 -14.99
CA PRO A 78 2.63 7.54 -16.44
C PRO A 78 1.28 7.25 -17.12
N ILE A 79 0.24 6.86 -16.38
CA ILE A 79 -1.04 6.37 -16.92
C ILE A 79 -1.90 7.53 -17.47
N ASP A 80 -2.09 8.54 -16.63
CA ASP A 80 -2.90 9.74 -16.91
C ASP A 80 -2.18 10.97 -16.31
N PRO A 81 -1.09 11.45 -16.96
CA PRO A 81 -0.26 12.53 -16.43
C PRO A 81 -1.05 13.82 -16.22
N ARG A 82 -0.97 14.40 -15.04
CA ARG A 82 -1.62 15.64 -14.67
C ARG A 82 -0.62 16.80 -14.53
N PRO A 83 -1.04 18.04 -14.82
CA PRO A 83 -0.17 19.21 -14.64
C PRO A 83 0.39 19.31 -13.21
N GLY A 84 1.70 19.60 -13.08
CA GLY A 84 2.38 19.79 -11.81
C GLY A 84 2.79 18.50 -11.07
N GLU A 85 2.49 17.31 -11.61
CA GLU A 85 2.99 16.03 -11.08
C GLU A 85 4.43 15.74 -11.54
N ARG A 86 5.16 15.01 -10.69
CA ARG A 86 6.48 14.47 -11.06
C ARG A 86 6.33 13.39 -12.12
N THR A 87 7.27 13.38 -13.07
CA THR A 87 7.34 12.40 -14.17
C THR A 87 8.52 11.44 -14.03
N ASP A 88 9.09 11.35 -12.83
CA ASP A 88 10.13 10.41 -12.46
C ASP A 88 9.57 8.99 -12.21
N HIS A 89 10.45 7.99 -12.19
CA HIS A 89 10.12 6.61 -11.83
C HIS A 89 8.86 6.09 -12.53
N PRO A 90 8.89 5.84 -13.85
CA PRO A 90 7.73 5.37 -14.62
C PRO A 90 7.21 3.99 -14.15
N HIS A 91 8.02 3.24 -13.40
CA HIS A 91 7.63 1.97 -12.78
C HIS A 91 6.78 2.14 -11.50
N HIS A 92 6.68 3.36 -10.92
CA HIS A 92 5.82 3.63 -9.77
C HIS A 92 4.41 3.98 -10.25
N ILE A 93 3.54 2.99 -10.36
CA ILE A 93 2.18 3.12 -10.91
C ILE A 93 1.12 2.67 -9.92
N GLY A 94 0.17 3.56 -9.59
CA GLY A 94 -0.95 3.23 -8.70
C GLY A 94 -0.51 2.67 -7.36
N MET A 95 -1.14 1.57 -6.94
CA MET A 95 -0.73 0.72 -5.81
C MET A 95 -0.41 -0.67 -6.34
N TRP A 96 0.81 -1.17 -6.09
CA TRP A 96 1.32 -2.42 -6.63
C TRP A 96 2.03 -3.27 -5.59
N PHE A 97 2.38 -4.51 -5.99
CA PHE A 97 3.12 -5.45 -5.19
C PHE A 97 4.12 -6.21 -6.06
N ASN A 98 5.39 -6.14 -5.72
CA ASN A 98 6.48 -6.91 -6.34
C ASN A 98 7.78 -6.75 -5.54
N HIS A 99 8.90 -7.31 -6.05
CA HIS A 99 10.18 -7.28 -5.38
C HIS A 99 11.33 -7.10 -6.38
N GLY A 100 12.40 -6.42 -5.95
CA GLY A 100 13.54 -6.07 -6.79
C GLY A 100 14.56 -7.19 -7.02
N ASN A 101 14.43 -8.36 -6.37
CA ASN A 101 15.35 -9.47 -6.64
C ASN A 101 14.71 -10.84 -6.36
N VAL A 102 14.28 -11.50 -7.44
CA VAL A 102 13.77 -12.88 -7.44
C VAL A 102 14.59 -13.66 -8.46
N ASN A 103 15.41 -14.60 -8.02
CA ASN A 103 16.40 -15.31 -8.85
C ASN A 103 17.31 -14.38 -9.65
N GLY A 104 17.67 -13.22 -9.08
CA GLY A 104 18.50 -12.21 -9.75
C GLY A 104 17.74 -11.28 -10.71
N LEU A 105 16.42 -11.45 -10.87
CA LEU A 105 15.59 -10.62 -11.73
C LEU A 105 14.88 -9.53 -10.93
N ASP A 106 14.88 -8.32 -11.46
CA ASP A 106 14.20 -7.17 -10.91
C ASP A 106 12.77 -7.04 -11.45
N PHE A 107 11.79 -7.23 -10.59
CA PHE A 107 10.38 -7.03 -10.91
C PHE A 107 9.89 -5.64 -10.52
N TRP A 108 10.65 -4.92 -9.67
CA TRP A 108 10.23 -3.61 -9.19
C TRP A 108 10.46 -2.50 -10.20
N ASN A 109 11.71 -2.36 -10.68
CA ASN A 109 12.10 -1.25 -11.54
C ASN A 109 11.69 -1.43 -13.00
N ASN A 110 11.20 -2.61 -13.40
CA ASN A 110 10.79 -2.86 -14.77
C ASN A 110 9.67 -1.92 -15.22
N SER A 111 9.86 -1.30 -16.37
CA SER A 111 8.90 -0.38 -17.00
C SER A 111 9.15 -0.26 -18.50
N SER A 112 8.23 0.38 -19.22
CA SER A 112 8.37 0.69 -20.64
C SER A 112 9.57 1.58 -20.97
N ALA A 113 10.13 2.30 -19.98
CA ALA A 113 11.33 3.11 -20.17
C ALA A 113 12.64 2.30 -20.25
N ILE A 114 12.63 1.04 -19.80
CA ILE A 114 13.78 0.15 -19.82
C ILE A 114 13.92 -0.47 -21.22
N GLN A 115 15.06 -0.26 -21.86
CA GLN A 115 15.36 -0.79 -23.20
C GLN A 115 15.91 -2.22 -23.13
N ASP A 116 16.89 -2.46 -22.27
CA ASP A 116 17.45 -3.78 -22.02
C ASP A 116 16.77 -4.39 -20.79
N LYS A 117 15.94 -5.39 -21.04
CA LYS A 117 15.17 -6.08 -19.99
C LYS A 117 15.78 -7.41 -19.54
N THR A 118 17.02 -7.71 -19.91
CA THR A 118 17.68 -8.99 -19.63
C THR A 118 17.66 -9.36 -18.15
N ASN A 119 17.78 -8.38 -17.25
CA ASN A 119 17.79 -8.58 -15.80
C ASN A 119 16.44 -8.26 -15.12
N TYR A 120 15.37 -8.19 -15.90
CA TYR A 120 14.05 -7.84 -15.39
C TYR A 120 13.06 -8.99 -15.53
N GLY A 121 12.15 -9.08 -14.57
CA GLY A 121 10.98 -9.92 -14.68
C GLY A 121 9.71 -9.09 -14.84
N HIS A 122 8.60 -9.76 -15.15
CA HIS A 122 7.28 -9.14 -15.25
C HIS A 122 6.22 -10.06 -14.66
N ILE A 123 5.05 -9.47 -14.33
CA ILE A 123 3.94 -10.19 -13.68
C ILE A 123 2.71 -10.09 -14.56
N VAL A 124 2.20 -11.24 -14.95
CA VAL A 124 1.01 -11.35 -15.82
C VAL A 124 -0.14 -11.99 -15.07
N VAL A 125 -1.31 -11.36 -15.08
CA VAL A 125 -2.55 -11.97 -14.60
C VAL A 125 -3.04 -12.97 -15.64
N THR A 126 -3.10 -14.23 -15.25
CA THR A 126 -3.51 -15.31 -16.13
C THR A 126 -4.99 -15.68 -15.97
N LYS A 127 -5.57 -15.37 -14.79
CA LYS A 127 -6.97 -15.69 -14.54
C LYS A 127 -7.58 -14.82 -13.43
N ILE A 128 -8.79 -14.36 -13.66
CA ILE A 128 -9.67 -13.86 -12.61
C ILE A 128 -10.44 -15.03 -12.05
N LEU A 129 -10.20 -15.37 -10.78
CA LEU A 129 -10.81 -16.54 -10.13
C LEU A 129 -12.13 -16.20 -9.45
N GLU A 130 -12.24 -14.97 -8.91
CA GLU A 130 -13.46 -14.44 -8.33
C GLU A 130 -13.49 -12.91 -8.47
N ALA A 131 -14.68 -12.36 -8.75
CA ALA A 131 -14.94 -10.92 -8.77
C ALA A 131 -16.37 -10.70 -8.24
N LYS A 132 -16.50 -10.55 -6.92
CA LYS A 132 -17.79 -10.51 -6.22
C LYS A 132 -17.93 -9.24 -5.41
N GLY A 133 -19.06 -8.53 -5.63
CA GLY A 133 -19.48 -7.39 -4.82
C GLY A 133 -20.11 -7.77 -3.48
N GLY A 134 -20.62 -6.77 -2.78
CA GLY A 134 -21.31 -6.88 -1.50
C GLY A 134 -20.68 -6.00 -0.43
N LYS A 135 -21.13 -6.10 0.81
CA LYS A 135 -20.56 -5.34 1.94
C LYS A 135 -19.10 -5.70 2.25
N ARG A 136 -18.67 -6.87 1.81
CA ARG A 136 -17.29 -7.31 1.76
C ARG A 136 -17.06 -7.87 0.37
N ALA A 137 -16.58 -7.03 -0.52
CA ALA A 137 -16.25 -7.46 -1.88
C ALA A 137 -15.00 -8.35 -1.86
N HIS A 138 -14.93 -9.27 -2.82
CA HIS A 138 -13.82 -10.20 -2.97
C HIS A 138 -13.39 -10.25 -4.44
N LEU A 139 -12.14 -9.91 -4.68
CA LEU A 139 -11.47 -10.13 -5.95
C LEU A 139 -10.35 -11.13 -5.71
N LYS A 140 -10.35 -12.22 -6.47
CA LYS A 140 -9.31 -13.25 -6.43
C LYS A 140 -8.70 -13.43 -7.80
N VAL A 141 -7.38 -13.31 -7.87
CA VAL A 141 -6.63 -13.35 -9.13
C VAL A 141 -5.50 -14.38 -9.07
N LEU A 142 -5.18 -14.94 -10.22
CA LEU A 142 -4.01 -15.78 -10.44
C LEU A 142 -3.07 -15.04 -11.38
N SER A 143 -1.81 -14.90 -10.96
CA SER A 143 -0.76 -14.23 -11.71
C SER A 143 0.48 -15.12 -11.78
N GLU A 144 1.30 -14.89 -12.77
CA GLU A 144 2.59 -15.53 -12.92
C GLU A 144 3.70 -14.49 -12.97
N TRP A 145 4.76 -14.73 -12.22
CA TRP A 145 6.00 -13.98 -12.24
C TRP A 145 6.94 -14.66 -13.22
N ARG A 146 7.27 -13.99 -14.31
CA ARG A 146 7.99 -14.54 -15.44
C ARG A 146 9.29 -13.80 -15.69
N ASP A 147 10.28 -14.52 -16.24
CA ASP A 147 11.45 -13.90 -16.89
C ASP A 147 11.13 -13.42 -18.30
N GLN A 148 12.13 -12.89 -19.01
CA GLN A 148 11.98 -12.39 -20.39
C GLN A 148 11.87 -13.50 -21.44
N ALA A 149 12.10 -14.76 -21.06
CA ALA A 149 11.87 -15.93 -21.90
C ALA A 149 10.51 -16.60 -21.61
N GLU A 150 9.63 -15.92 -20.86
CA GLU A 150 8.30 -16.38 -20.43
C GLU A 150 8.35 -17.62 -19.51
N VAL A 151 9.51 -17.88 -18.89
CA VAL A 151 9.63 -18.96 -17.89
C VAL A 151 9.00 -18.51 -16.58
N VAL A 152 8.06 -19.31 -16.07
CA VAL A 152 7.37 -19.02 -14.80
C VAL A 152 8.26 -19.37 -13.62
N LEU A 153 8.55 -18.39 -12.78
CA LEU A 153 9.26 -18.58 -11.51
C LEU A 153 8.28 -18.84 -10.37
N LEU A 154 7.28 -17.96 -10.25
CA LEU A 154 6.27 -18.01 -9.18
C LEU A 154 4.87 -17.95 -9.81
N GLU A 155 3.95 -18.70 -9.23
CA GLU A 155 2.51 -18.51 -9.38
C GLU A 155 2.00 -17.77 -8.14
N GLU A 156 1.33 -16.66 -8.33
CA GLU A 156 0.77 -15.86 -7.26
C GLU A 156 -0.75 -15.94 -7.27
N THR A 157 -1.33 -16.45 -6.19
CA THR A 157 -2.76 -16.30 -5.92
C THR A 157 -2.96 -15.16 -4.94
N THR A 158 -3.68 -14.11 -5.36
CA THR A 158 -3.98 -12.96 -4.53
C THR A 158 -5.46 -12.85 -4.27
N ASP A 159 -5.82 -12.78 -3.00
CA ASP A 159 -7.15 -12.42 -2.51
C ASP A 159 -7.15 -10.96 -2.06
N TYR A 160 -8.01 -10.14 -2.66
CA TYR A 160 -8.32 -8.78 -2.19
C TYR A 160 -9.70 -8.81 -1.53
N TYR A 161 -9.76 -8.52 -0.23
CA TYR A 161 -11.00 -8.32 0.50
C TYR A 161 -11.20 -6.84 0.74
N ILE A 162 -12.28 -6.30 0.19
CA ILE A 162 -12.55 -4.87 0.21
C ILE A 162 -13.77 -4.60 1.09
N THR A 163 -13.63 -3.63 1.99
CA THR A 163 -14.73 -3.10 2.80
C THR A 163 -14.72 -1.58 2.76
N ALA A 164 -15.88 -0.97 2.90
CA ALA A 164 -16.05 0.47 2.89
C ALA A 164 -17.07 0.90 3.94
N THR A 165 -16.88 2.09 4.48
CA THR A 165 -17.87 2.83 5.26
C THR A 165 -18.10 4.19 4.60
N LEU A 166 -18.91 5.06 5.19
CA LEU A 166 -19.12 6.41 4.68
C LEU A 166 -17.80 7.19 4.54
N ASP A 167 -16.89 7.03 5.49
CA ASP A 167 -15.68 7.82 5.66
C ASP A 167 -14.37 7.03 5.50
N SER A 168 -14.45 5.70 5.26
CA SER A 168 -13.24 4.87 5.14
C SER A 168 -13.33 3.81 4.04
N ARG A 169 -12.16 3.36 3.59
CA ARG A 169 -11.94 2.27 2.64
C ARG A 169 -10.85 1.34 3.18
N THR A 170 -11.03 0.05 3.02
CA THR A 170 -10.04 -0.95 3.44
C THR A 170 -9.84 -1.97 2.34
N ILE A 171 -8.60 -2.30 2.04
CA ILE A 171 -8.20 -3.41 1.17
C ILE A 171 -7.29 -4.32 1.99
N ASP A 172 -7.73 -5.53 2.30
CA ASP A 172 -6.88 -6.59 2.84
C ASP A 172 -6.37 -7.42 1.67
N ARG A 173 -5.06 -7.43 1.44
CA ARG A 173 -4.39 -8.21 0.40
C ARG A 173 -3.71 -9.42 1.04
N VAL A 174 -4.10 -10.61 0.61
CA VAL A 174 -3.49 -11.89 1.02
C VAL A 174 -2.94 -12.55 -0.24
N SER A 175 -1.62 -12.65 -0.33
CA SER A 175 -0.92 -13.23 -1.47
C SER A 175 -0.17 -14.48 -1.08
N THR A 176 -0.38 -15.54 -1.85
CA THR A 176 0.39 -16.77 -1.76
C THR A 176 1.23 -16.92 -3.03
N LEU A 177 2.54 -16.83 -2.86
CA LEU A 177 3.55 -17.04 -3.89
C LEU A 177 3.98 -18.51 -3.85
N LYS A 178 3.66 -19.28 -4.88
CA LYS A 178 4.06 -20.69 -5.02
C LYS A 178 5.20 -20.81 -6.02
N ALA A 179 6.29 -21.42 -5.60
CA ALA A 179 7.44 -21.68 -6.46
C ALA A 179 7.14 -22.74 -7.51
N ILE A 180 7.29 -22.39 -8.79
CA ILE A 180 7.11 -23.31 -9.93
C ILE A 180 8.44 -23.99 -10.29
N GLN A 181 9.53 -23.40 -9.89
CA GLN A 181 10.88 -23.94 -9.84
C GLN A 181 11.53 -23.51 -8.53
N ASP A 182 12.78 -23.85 -8.29
CA ASP A 182 13.49 -23.35 -7.11
C ASP A 182 13.67 -21.83 -7.22
N VAL A 183 13.27 -21.10 -6.18
CA VAL A 183 13.27 -19.63 -6.14
C VAL A 183 14.03 -19.14 -4.92
N ILE A 184 14.87 -18.13 -5.15
CA ILE A 184 15.57 -17.38 -4.11
C ILE A 184 15.13 -15.92 -4.22
N ILE A 185 14.58 -15.38 -3.11
CA ILE A 185 14.26 -13.96 -2.98
C ILE A 185 15.28 -13.38 -1.98
N THR A 186 16.05 -12.41 -2.44
CA THR A 186 17.13 -11.83 -1.62
C THR A 186 16.75 -10.48 -1.05
N ASP A 187 17.41 -10.08 0.02
CA ASP A 187 17.29 -8.76 0.65
C ASP A 187 17.45 -7.64 -0.40
N ASN A 188 16.45 -6.81 -0.53
CA ASN A 188 16.45 -5.68 -1.45
C ASN A 188 15.57 -4.55 -0.91
N LYS A 189 15.99 -3.28 -1.09
CA LYS A 189 15.17 -2.13 -0.67
C LYS A 189 13.92 -1.96 -1.53
N GLU A 190 13.95 -2.44 -2.79
CA GLU A 190 12.88 -2.31 -3.77
C GLU A 190 11.83 -3.41 -3.56
N GLY A 191 10.88 -3.12 -2.73
CA GLY A 191 9.81 -4.01 -2.28
C GLY A 191 8.93 -3.30 -1.25
N LEU A 192 7.84 -3.84 -0.87
CA LEU A 192 7.13 -5.02 -1.38
C LEU A 192 5.75 -4.61 -1.88
N ILE A 193 4.97 -3.93 -0.99
CA ILE A 193 3.71 -3.28 -1.33
C ILE A 193 3.88 -1.77 -1.32
N ALA A 194 3.41 -1.09 -2.35
CA ALA A 194 3.63 0.33 -2.49
C ALA A 194 2.47 1.06 -3.17
N VAL A 195 2.39 2.36 -2.90
CA VAL A 195 1.56 3.31 -3.65
C VAL A 195 2.39 4.53 -4.05
N ARG A 196 2.23 4.99 -5.28
CA ARG A 196 2.76 6.29 -5.69
C ARG A 196 1.65 7.32 -5.56
N VAL A 197 1.91 8.32 -4.71
CA VAL A 197 0.87 9.25 -4.28
C VAL A 197 0.82 10.51 -5.13
N ASP A 198 -0.34 11.17 -5.12
CA ASP A 198 -0.59 12.48 -5.68
C ASP A 198 0.29 13.55 -5.00
N LYS A 199 0.57 14.64 -5.71
CA LYS A 199 1.40 15.76 -5.25
C LYS A 199 1.02 16.29 -3.86
N ALA A 200 -0.26 16.36 -3.52
CA ALA A 200 -0.72 16.84 -2.22
C ALA A 200 -0.12 16.04 -1.04
N PHE A 201 0.16 14.76 -1.26
CA PHE A 201 0.73 13.86 -0.26
C PHE A 201 2.27 13.80 -0.29
N GLU A 202 2.92 14.53 -1.18
CA GLU A 202 4.36 14.69 -1.15
C GLU A 202 4.76 15.63 0.00
N LYS A 203 6.01 15.50 0.46
CA LYS A 203 6.61 16.47 1.39
C LYS A 203 6.94 17.74 0.62
N PRO A 204 6.67 18.93 1.17
CA PRO A 204 7.13 20.17 0.58
C PRO A 204 8.66 20.15 0.38
N SER A 205 9.12 20.43 -0.83
CA SER A 205 10.54 20.50 -1.17
C SER A 205 10.77 21.47 -2.30
N ASN A 206 11.79 22.32 -2.17
CA ASN A 206 12.27 23.24 -3.20
C ASN A 206 13.64 22.81 -3.75
N GLU A 207 14.07 21.58 -3.48
CA GLU A 207 15.38 21.08 -3.89
C GLU A 207 15.26 20.20 -5.12
N THR A 208 16.16 20.38 -6.08
CA THR A 208 16.36 19.43 -7.16
C THR A 208 16.78 18.11 -6.56
N GLN A 209 16.04 17.07 -6.86
CA GLN A 209 16.30 15.74 -6.32
C GLN A 209 16.86 14.84 -7.41
N VAL A 210 17.92 14.15 -7.06
CA VAL A 210 18.55 13.16 -7.92
C VAL A 210 18.31 11.80 -7.28
N PHE A 211 17.70 10.90 -8.03
CA PHE A 211 17.52 9.53 -7.62
C PHE A 211 18.45 8.63 -8.41
N THR A 212 19.02 7.67 -7.76
CA THR A 212 19.80 6.61 -8.41
C THR A 212 18.99 5.33 -8.30
N ASP A 213 18.72 4.69 -9.43
CA ASP A 213 18.10 3.37 -9.44
C ASP A 213 19.11 2.30 -8.97
N GLU A 214 18.67 1.06 -8.82
CA GLU A 214 19.51 -0.04 -8.34
C GLU A 214 20.65 -0.42 -9.31
N HIS A 215 20.58 0.05 -10.57
CA HIS A 215 21.63 -0.15 -11.58
C HIS A 215 22.61 1.01 -11.64
N GLY A 216 22.47 2.01 -10.75
CA GLY A 216 23.32 3.19 -10.71
C GLY A 216 22.96 4.26 -11.75
N ASN A 217 21.83 4.14 -12.46
CA ASN A 217 21.36 5.17 -13.37
C ASN A 217 20.80 6.35 -12.58
N THR A 218 21.19 7.54 -12.97
CA THR A 218 20.77 8.77 -12.32
C THR A 218 19.47 9.28 -12.95
N THR A 219 18.44 9.42 -12.13
CA THR A 219 17.20 10.10 -12.49
C THR A 219 17.21 11.51 -11.89
N VAL A 220 17.26 12.53 -12.74
CA VAL A 220 17.17 13.93 -12.30
C VAL A 220 15.71 14.36 -12.36
N VAL A 221 15.19 14.82 -11.23
CA VAL A 221 13.86 15.42 -11.13
C VAL A 221 14.06 16.91 -10.93
N GLU A 222 13.70 17.72 -11.92
CA GLU A 222 13.67 19.16 -11.76
C GLU A 222 12.69 19.55 -10.66
N VAL A 223 13.06 20.57 -9.90
CA VAL A 223 12.19 21.13 -8.87
C VAL A 223 10.92 21.63 -9.52
N GLN A 224 9.83 21.01 -9.19
CA GLN A 224 8.51 21.55 -9.49
C GLN A 224 8.00 22.33 -8.29
N ASP A 225 7.17 23.32 -8.57
CA ASP A 225 6.44 24.05 -7.54
C ASP A 225 5.84 23.05 -6.52
N SER A 226 6.32 23.14 -5.26
CA SER A 226 5.82 22.30 -4.16
C SER A 226 4.54 22.85 -3.53
N SER A 227 3.94 23.92 -4.10
CA SER A 227 2.67 24.45 -3.62
C SER A 227 1.60 23.34 -3.64
N GLY A 228 0.89 23.22 -2.53
CA GLY A 228 -0.10 22.16 -2.30
C GLY A 228 0.45 20.85 -1.75
N ALA A 229 1.76 20.61 -1.75
CA ALA A 229 2.36 19.46 -1.07
C ALA A 229 2.41 19.70 0.44
N ASN A 230 1.87 18.78 1.24
CA ASN A 230 1.84 18.91 2.71
C ASN A 230 1.83 17.54 3.40
N GLY A 231 2.23 16.47 2.72
CA GLY A 231 2.22 15.11 3.23
C GLY A 231 3.12 14.90 4.44
N MET A 232 2.63 14.17 5.43
CA MET A 232 3.34 13.82 6.65
C MET A 232 3.18 12.35 6.98
N TYR A 233 4.30 11.62 6.95
CA TYR A 233 4.38 10.24 7.42
C TYR A 233 4.44 10.15 8.94
N TYR A 234 3.87 9.07 9.50
CA TYR A 234 4.01 8.68 10.90
C TYR A 234 3.76 7.16 11.03
N GLY A 235 4.37 6.53 12.02
CA GLY A 235 4.29 5.07 12.17
C GLY A 235 4.31 4.59 13.61
N SER A 236 4.09 3.29 13.80
CA SER A 236 4.04 2.62 15.10
C SER A 236 5.35 2.75 15.90
N SER A 237 6.48 2.97 15.23
CA SER A 237 7.76 3.27 15.87
C SER A 237 7.84 4.63 16.55
N GLY A 238 6.82 5.49 16.40
CA GLY A 238 6.82 6.89 16.86
C GLY A 238 7.64 7.83 15.98
N LYS A 239 8.26 7.34 14.90
CA LYS A 239 8.97 8.18 13.93
C LYS A 239 7.99 8.87 12.99
N THR A 240 8.39 10.04 12.47
CA THR A 240 7.57 10.87 11.60
C THR A 240 8.40 11.48 10.46
N GLY A 241 7.73 11.91 9.40
CA GLY A 241 8.38 12.56 8.25
C GLY A 241 9.45 11.68 7.62
N ASP A 242 10.61 12.25 7.33
CA ASP A 242 11.72 11.52 6.69
C ASP A 242 12.38 10.47 7.62
N ASP A 243 12.27 10.66 8.94
CA ASP A 243 12.83 9.72 9.94
C ASP A 243 12.11 8.36 9.93
N ILE A 244 10.99 8.24 9.22
CA ILE A 244 10.27 6.98 9.06
C ILE A 244 11.01 6.01 8.14
N TRP A 245 11.82 6.53 7.19
CA TRP A 245 12.53 5.70 6.23
C TRP A 245 13.47 4.70 6.91
N GLY A 246 13.42 3.45 6.48
CA GLY A 246 14.27 2.37 7.00
C GLY A 246 13.91 1.92 8.42
N THR A 247 12.86 2.47 9.05
CA THR A 247 12.42 2.02 10.38
C THR A 247 11.42 0.87 10.28
N ARG A 248 11.45 -0.03 11.28
CA ARG A 248 10.47 -1.11 11.40
C ARG A 248 9.19 -0.60 12.03
N ASN A 249 8.06 -0.96 11.40
CA ASN A 249 6.74 -0.52 11.84
C ASN A 249 5.70 -1.64 11.64
N ASP A 250 4.78 -1.76 12.59
CA ASP A 250 3.57 -2.58 12.46
C ASP A 250 2.59 -1.95 11.46
N TRP A 251 2.61 -0.61 11.42
CA TRP A 251 1.86 0.20 10.49
C TRP A 251 2.56 1.53 10.23
N VAL A 252 2.35 2.07 9.04
CA VAL A 252 2.75 3.43 8.65
C VAL A 252 1.57 4.10 7.99
N MET A 253 1.34 5.36 8.36
CA MET A 253 0.30 6.22 7.81
C MET A 253 0.95 7.44 7.13
N LEU A 254 0.26 7.95 6.12
CA LEU A 254 0.51 9.24 5.47
C LEU A 254 -0.76 10.07 5.55
N SER A 255 -0.63 11.33 5.98
CA SER A 255 -1.76 12.25 6.07
C SER A 255 -1.43 13.56 5.37
N ALA A 256 -2.38 14.11 4.65
CA ALA A 256 -2.30 15.44 4.02
C ALA A 256 -3.68 16.09 3.95
N GLU A 257 -3.69 17.40 3.74
CA GLU A 257 -4.85 18.17 3.35
C GLU A 257 -4.89 18.28 1.82
N LYS A 258 -6.04 17.95 1.22
CA LYS A 258 -6.30 18.12 -0.21
C LYS A 258 -7.68 18.72 -0.40
N ASP A 259 -7.78 19.85 -1.10
CA ASP A 259 -9.02 20.56 -1.38
C ASP A 259 -9.89 20.83 -0.13
N GLY A 260 -9.23 21.17 0.99
CA GLY A 260 -9.87 21.51 2.26
C GLY A 260 -10.27 20.29 3.12
N ASN A 261 -9.99 19.07 2.68
CA ASN A 261 -10.24 17.84 3.43
C ASN A 261 -8.95 17.18 3.87
N VAL A 262 -8.92 16.69 5.11
CA VAL A 262 -7.82 15.88 5.62
C VAL A 262 -8.05 14.42 5.18
N ILE A 263 -7.06 13.85 4.52
CA ILE A 263 -7.06 12.47 4.05
C ILE A 263 -5.89 11.74 4.68
N SER A 264 -6.15 10.59 5.28
CA SER A 264 -5.13 9.73 5.89
C SER A 264 -5.23 8.33 5.30
N PHE A 265 -4.10 7.75 4.90
CA PHE A 265 -4.05 6.36 4.46
C PHE A 265 -2.72 5.71 4.84
N GLY A 266 -2.69 4.39 4.87
CA GLY A 266 -1.49 3.69 5.26
C GLY A 266 -1.53 2.19 5.04
N PHE A 267 -0.37 1.59 5.28
CA PHE A 267 -0.17 0.15 5.23
C PHE A 267 0.01 -0.41 6.63
N PHE A 268 -0.54 -1.60 6.83
CA PHE A 268 -0.47 -2.39 8.05
C PHE A 268 0.10 -3.75 7.72
N ASP A 269 1.09 -4.17 8.50
CA ASP A 269 1.72 -5.48 8.38
C ASP A 269 0.94 -6.54 9.13
N HIS A 270 1.23 -7.80 8.85
CA HIS A 270 0.63 -8.90 9.58
C HIS A 270 1.73 -9.68 10.33
N PRO A 271 1.51 -10.03 11.63
CA PRO A 271 2.55 -10.71 12.44
C PRO A 271 3.05 -12.05 11.89
N SER A 272 2.28 -12.68 10.99
CA SER A 272 2.70 -13.93 10.35
C SER A 272 3.57 -13.73 9.10
N ASN A 273 3.80 -12.50 8.67
CA ASN A 273 4.65 -12.25 7.51
C ASN A 273 6.12 -12.51 7.85
N VAL A 274 6.84 -13.10 6.92
CA VAL A 274 8.30 -13.12 6.99
C VAL A 274 8.81 -11.68 7.04
N GLY A 275 9.85 -11.41 7.82
CA GLY A 275 10.41 -10.06 7.97
C GLY A 275 9.52 -9.06 8.73
N TYR A 276 8.46 -9.54 9.40
CA TYR A 276 7.64 -8.70 10.29
C TYR A 276 8.45 -8.14 11.47
N PRO A 277 8.22 -6.89 11.91
CA PRO A 277 7.46 -5.86 11.22
C PRO A 277 8.20 -5.33 9.98
N PHE A 278 7.47 -4.84 8.98
CA PHE A 278 8.09 -4.38 7.73
C PHE A 278 9.01 -3.15 7.94
N HIS A 279 9.97 -2.98 7.05
CA HIS A 279 10.70 -1.72 6.92
C HIS A 279 9.93 -0.72 6.05
N SER A 280 9.93 0.54 6.48
CA SER A 280 9.26 1.62 5.75
C SER A 280 10.18 2.15 4.66
N HIS A 281 9.78 2.00 3.40
CA HIS A 281 10.43 2.65 2.25
C HIS A 281 9.56 3.83 1.80
N ALA A 282 9.37 4.79 2.70
CA ALA A 282 8.59 6.01 2.47
C ALA A 282 9.51 7.18 2.13
N ARG A 283 9.19 7.88 1.05
CA ARG A 283 10.01 8.98 0.52
C ARG A 283 9.18 10.24 0.33
N GLY A 284 9.75 11.38 0.68
CA GLY A 284 9.10 12.67 0.56
C GLY A 284 8.62 13.03 -0.85
N TYR A 285 9.19 12.41 -1.89
CA TYR A 285 8.77 12.60 -3.28
C TYR A 285 7.54 11.76 -3.69
N GLY A 286 6.84 11.15 -2.74
CA GLY A 286 5.58 10.46 -2.99
C GLY A 286 5.67 8.95 -3.26
N LEU A 287 6.81 8.29 -3.03
CA LEU A 287 6.85 6.84 -2.89
C LEU A 287 6.47 6.47 -1.46
N PHE A 288 5.43 5.68 -1.31
CA PHE A 288 5.06 5.09 -0.04
C PHE A 288 5.05 3.57 -0.18
N ALA A 289 6.10 2.92 0.30
CA ALA A 289 6.25 1.47 0.28
C ALA A 289 6.56 0.91 1.66
N CYS A 290 6.16 -0.36 1.86
CA CYS A 290 6.41 -1.15 3.05
C CYS A 290 7.00 -2.50 2.63
N ASN A 291 8.14 -2.86 3.21
CA ASN A 291 8.99 -3.94 2.73
C ASN A 291 9.30 -4.95 3.84
N ASN A 292 8.80 -6.18 3.67
CA ASN A 292 9.12 -7.30 4.55
C ASN A 292 10.38 -8.08 4.12
N LEU A 293 10.85 -7.87 2.89
CA LEU A 293 11.92 -8.65 2.28
C LEU A 293 13.20 -7.82 2.07
N GLY A 294 13.34 -6.74 2.85
CA GLY A 294 14.54 -5.95 2.98
C GLY A 294 14.80 -5.66 4.45
N ALA A 295 15.97 -6.00 4.95
CA ALA A 295 16.38 -5.72 6.32
C ALA A 295 17.76 -5.07 6.34
N LYS A 296 18.81 -5.80 5.98
CA LYS A 296 20.19 -5.29 5.97
C LYS A 296 20.36 -4.07 5.07
N VAL A 297 19.64 -4.03 3.96
CA VAL A 297 19.66 -2.89 3.04
C VAL A 297 19.12 -1.61 3.68
N PHE A 298 18.24 -1.70 4.67
CA PHE A 298 17.73 -0.57 5.47
C PHE A 298 18.54 -0.33 6.73
N ASN A 299 18.98 -1.39 7.38
CA ASN A 299 19.75 -1.32 8.60
C ASN A 299 20.94 -2.30 8.54
N PRO A 300 22.19 -1.83 8.31
CA PRO A 300 23.35 -2.68 8.11
C PRO A 300 23.73 -3.61 9.28
N VAL A 301 23.15 -3.41 10.48
CA VAL A 301 23.38 -4.29 11.63
C VAL A 301 22.40 -5.47 11.65
N GLU A 302 21.38 -5.46 10.84
CA GLU A 302 20.45 -6.57 10.68
C GLU A 302 21.02 -7.62 9.72
N GLU A 303 20.56 -8.86 9.87
CA GLU A 303 20.88 -9.94 8.94
C GLU A 303 20.08 -9.78 7.65
N GLU A 304 20.65 -10.25 6.53
CA GLU A 304 19.95 -10.29 5.25
C GLU A 304 18.73 -11.21 5.32
N ILE A 305 17.61 -10.74 4.76
CA ILE A 305 16.46 -11.61 4.53
C ILE A 305 16.71 -12.42 3.27
N LEU A 306 16.78 -13.73 3.42
CA LEU A 306 16.89 -14.68 2.34
C LEU A 306 15.72 -15.65 2.42
N VAL A 307 14.83 -15.62 1.44
CA VAL A 307 13.74 -16.57 1.31
C VAL A 307 14.08 -17.56 0.20
N THR A 308 14.20 -18.83 0.56
CA THR A 308 14.41 -19.92 -0.40
C THR A 308 13.15 -20.78 -0.43
N LEU A 309 12.60 -20.96 -1.61
CA LEU A 309 11.44 -21.81 -1.87
C LEU A 309 11.85 -22.91 -2.86
N ALA A 310 11.84 -24.14 -2.42
CA ALA A 310 11.95 -25.26 -3.34
C ALA A 310 10.69 -25.34 -4.21
N LYS A 311 10.82 -25.94 -5.39
CA LYS A 311 9.68 -26.14 -6.29
C LYS A 311 8.49 -26.77 -5.56
N GLY A 312 7.35 -26.09 -5.61
CA GLY A 312 6.09 -26.48 -4.97
C GLY A 312 5.87 -25.86 -3.58
N GLU A 313 6.90 -25.30 -2.95
CA GLU A 313 6.75 -24.56 -1.70
C GLU A 313 6.10 -23.20 -1.91
N SER A 314 5.57 -22.61 -0.84
CA SER A 314 4.82 -21.36 -0.90
C SER A 314 5.17 -20.43 0.24
N LEU A 315 5.11 -19.14 -0.05
CA LEU A 315 5.18 -18.02 0.91
C LEU A 315 3.86 -17.26 0.87
N THR A 316 3.25 -17.01 2.03
CA THR A 316 2.05 -16.16 2.13
C THR A 316 2.39 -14.86 2.83
N LEU A 317 1.96 -13.76 2.23
CA LEU A 317 2.14 -12.39 2.72
C LEU A 317 0.78 -11.69 2.81
N LYS A 318 0.57 -10.94 3.88
CA LYS A 318 -0.71 -10.31 4.22
C LYS A 318 -0.46 -8.85 4.55
N HIS A 319 -1.16 -7.95 3.87
CA HIS A 319 -1.07 -6.51 4.11
C HIS A 319 -2.47 -5.90 4.08
N ARG A 320 -2.67 -4.87 4.88
CA ARG A 320 -3.85 -4.02 4.81
C ARG A 320 -3.46 -2.65 4.30
N PHE A 321 -4.20 -2.14 3.32
CA PHE A 321 -4.28 -0.74 3.00
C PHE A 321 -5.56 -0.17 3.63
N TYR A 322 -5.42 0.94 4.35
CA TYR A 322 -6.52 1.65 4.97
C TYR A 322 -6.50 3.11 4.56
N LEU A 323 -7.66 3.69 4.28
CA LEU A 323 -7.85 5.05 3.83
C LEU A 323 -9.08 5.65 4.54
N GLU A 324 -8.95 6.86 5.09
CA GLU A 324 -10.01 7.58 5.80
C GLU A 324 -9.96 9.08 5.48
N THR A 325 -11.12 9.74 5.45
CA THR A 325 -11.27 11.19 5.27
C THR A 325 -11.89 11.85 6.49
N GLY A 326 -11.67 13.17 6.61
CA GLY A 326 -12.25 14.02 7.65
C GLY A 326 -11.27 14.46 8.73
N SER A 327 -10.33 13.61 9.14
CA SER A 327 -9.31 13.97 10.13
C SER A 327 -8.05 13.11 9.97
N LYS A 328 -6.93 13.61 10.54
CA LYS A 328 -5.75 12.75 10.71
C LYS A 328 -6.09 11.57 11.60
N VAL A 329 -5.83 10.36 11.13
CA VAL A 329 -6.00 9.13 11.93
C VAL A 329 -5.00 9.16 13.09
N PRO A 330 -5.44 9.21 14.36
CA PRO A 330 -4.51 9.19 15.49
C PRO A 330 -3.86 7.80 15.66
N ALA A 331 -2.69 7.76 16.33
CA ALA A 331 -1.91 6.53 16.51
C ALA A 331 -2.74 5.42 17.20
N GLU A 332 -3.51 5.75 18.22
CA GLU A 332 -4.34 4.79 18.96
C GLU A 332 -5.42 4.14 18.07
N ARG A 333 -5.93 4.90 17.08
CA ARG A 333 -6.86 4.34 16.09
C ARG A 333 -6.12 3.44 15.10
N ALA A 334 -4.92 3.82 14.66
CA ALA A 334 -4.08 2.98 13.81
C ALA A 334 -3.71 1.67 14.53
N ASP A 335 -3.36 1.70 15.83
CA ASP A 335 -3.14 0.52 16.65
C ASP A 335 -4.37 -0.38 16.73
N SER A 336 -5.55 0.21 16.84
CA SER A 336 -6.82 -0.54 16.85
C SER A 336 -7.09 -1.23 15.49
N ILE A 337 -6.78 -0.54 14.38
CA ILE A 337 -6.89 -1.09 13.00
C ILE A 337 -5.89 -2.23 12.82
N PHE A 338 -4.66 -2.06 13.29
CA PHE A 338 -3.63 -3.10 13.29
C PHE A 338 -4.08 -4.33 14.08
N THR A 339 -4.53 -4.13 15.32
CA THR A 339 -5.02 -5.23 16.19
C THR A 339 -6.15 -6.01 15.54
N ALA A 340 -7.10 -5.29 14.91
CA ALA A 340 -8.21 -5.93 14.19
C ALA A 340 -7.76 -6.67 12.93
N PHE A 341 -6.64 -6.27 12.30
CA PHE A 341 -6.08 -6.95 11.14
C PHE A 341 -5.23 -8.15 11.53
N SER A 342 -4.36 -8.01 12.53
CA SER A 342 -3.45 -9.06 13.00
C SER A 342 -4.17 -10.31 13.53
N GLY A 343 -5.44 -10.19 13.92
CA GLY A 343 -6.29 -11.32 14.32
C GLY A 343 -7.04 -12.01 13.18
N LYS A 344 -6.78 -11.60 11.90
CA LYS A 344 -7.42 -12.19 10.71
C LYS A 344 -6.45 -13.10 9.94
N TYR A 345 -7.02 -14.02 9.13
CA TYR A 345 -6.28 -14.88 8.22
C TYR A 345 -5.29 -15.80 8.96
#